data_32f1b3cf2b2a4c2269f62dfef2303c50
#
_entry.id   32f1b3cf2b2a4c2269f62dfef2303c50
#
_cell.length_a   1.000
_cell.length_b   1.000
_cell.length_c   1.000
_cell.angle_alpha   90.00
_cell.angle_beta   90.00
_cell.angle_gamma   90.00
#
_symmetry.space_group_name_H-M   'P 1'
#
loop_
_entity.id
_entity.type
_entity.pdbx_description
1 polymer ?
#
loop_
_entity_poly.entity_id
_entity_poly.type
_entity_poly.pdbx_seq_one_letter_code
_entity_poly.pdbx_strand_id
1 'polypeptide(L)'
;MERLDVIGVGNLNYDIIILLDRFPEFHEKVNAKEAVFGLGGAAANTITWLAHFGLKTGYLGTVGKDEIGNAHLAFFRRIGVDISGIKRVDTPSGIAIAMVHGDDKRIVKYPGANLFKEVNFDYLSRARHVHLSSNPEKTIEAVVRFASDSGISTSLDIGEAPLSREIEGIVDYLTMNEDEYKRKFGSLDPSLSNAKNLIITLNGGGALIRDRDGNVEEIRGLSAEVVDSTGAGDSFDAGIIYGILNGWSLADSARLGMLLAYLTVQKVGARSAVVPIDEVMRKAEELRMKLPFKDVKAHNV
;
A
#
# COMPACT_ATOMS: atom_id res chain seq x y z
N MET A 1 -5.00 0.43 -26.45
CA MET A 1 -4.33 1.16 -25.34
C MET A 1 -3.28 0.23 -24.73
N GLU A 2 -2.18 0.78 -24.24
CA GLU A 2 -1.12 -0.02 -23.61
C GLU A 2 -1.62 -0.72 -22.35
N ARG A 3 -1.22 -1.99 -22.18
CA ARG A 3 -1.57 -2.79 -20.99
C ARG A 3 -0.64 -2.41 -19.82
N LEU A 4 -1.21 -2.28 -18.64
CA LEU A 4 -0.50 -1.97 -17.40
C LEU A 4 -0.35 -3.24 -16.55
N ASP A 5 0.79 -3.41 -15.88
CA ASP A 5 0.99 -4.53 -14.98
C ASP A 5 0.14 -4.36 -13.72
N VAL A 6 0.09 -3.14 -13.19
CA VAL A 6 -0.72 -2.85 -11.99
C VAL A 6 -1.31 -1.45 -12.04
N ILE A 7 -2.57 -1.33 -11.61
CA ILE A 7 -3.23 -0.04 -11.34
C ILE A 7 -3.53 0.05 -9.85
N GLY A 8 -3.02 1.10 -9.20
CA GLY A 8 -3.41 1.45 -7.83
C GLY A 8 -4.70 2.24 -7.79
N VAL A 9 -5.58 1.91 -6.87
CA VAL A 9 -6.85 2.63 -6.61
C VAL A 9 -6.86 3.11 -5.18
N GLY A 10 -6.86 4.43 -4.96
CA GLY A 10 -6.80 4.92 -3.58
C GLY A 10 -6.76 6.44 -3.46
N ASN A 11 -6.41 6.89 -2.26
CA ASN A 11 -6.26 8.30 -1.92
C ASN A 11 -4.93 8.86 -2.41
N LEU A 12 -4.93 10.16 -2.69
CA LEU A 12 -3.74 10.99 -2.91
C LEU A 12 -3.74 12.09 -1.86
N ASN A 13 -2.86 11.98 -0.86
CA ASN A 13 -2.78 12.88 0.27
C ASN A 13 -1.46 13.66 0.27
N TYR A 14 -1.48 14.85 0.87
CA TYR A 14 -0.27 15.50 1.35
C TYR A 14 -0.10 15.17 2.83
N ASP A 15 0.97 14.44 3.16
CA ASP A 15 1.23 14.00 4.52
C ASP A 15 2.12 15.02 5.23
N ILE A 16 1.72 15.41 6.44
CA ILE A 16 2.46 16.28 7.35
C ILE A 16 2.71 15.47 8.62
N ILE A 17 3.97 15.09 8.85
CA ILE A 17 4.38 14.36 10.06
C ILE A 17 5.06 15.36 10.99
N ILE A 18 4.53 15.53 12.18
CA ILE A 18 5.01 16.48 13.20
C ILE A 18 5.55 15.68 14.38
N LEU A 19 6.86 15.73 14.60
CA LEU A 19 7.51 15.08 15.74
C LEU A 19 7.48 16.03 16.96
N LEU A 20 7.00 15.54 18.08
CA LEU A 20 6.78 16.31 19.30
C LEU A 20 7.55 15.71 20.48
N ASP A 21 7.94 16.57 21.44
CA ASP A 21 8.41 16.13 22.77
C ASP A 21 7.28 15.60 23.64
N ARG A 22 6.08 16.10 23.43
CA ARG A 22 4.81 15.71 24.05
C ARG A 22 3.64 16.28 23.26
N PHE A 23 2.47 15.69 23.40
CA PHE A 23 1.26 16.30 22.86
C PHE A 23 0.88 17.56 23.63
N PRO A 24 0.32 18.60 22.95
CA PRO A 24 -0.21 19.77 23.63
C PRO A 24 -1.40 19.40 24.51
N GLU A 25 -1.47 20.04 25.70
CA GLU A 25 -2.66 20.04 26.54
C GLU A 25 -3.73 20.99 25.98
N PHE A 26 -4.90 21.00 26.62
CA PHE A 26 -6.01 21.88 26.22
C PHE A 26 -5.56 23.35 26.31
N HIS A 27 -5.80 24.13 25.25
CA HIS A 27 -5.39 25.53 25.10
C HIS A 27 -3.89 25.83 25.13
N GLU A 28 -3.06 24.79 24.96
CA GLU A 28 -1.61 24.92 24.94
C GLU A 28 -1.06 25.04 23.51
N LYS A 29 0.09 25.70 23.39
CA LYS A 29 0.92 25.73 22.18
C LYS A 29 2.26 25.07 22.48
N VAL A 30 2.65 24.09 21.67
CA VAL A 30 3.96 23.44 21.74
C VAL A 30 4.73 23.64 20.44
N ASN A 31 6.05 23.70 20.54
CA ASN A 31 6.90 23.69 19.35
C ASN A 31 7.16 22.26 18.93
N ALA A 32 7.12 22.00 17.62
CA ALA A 32 7.56 20.73 17.08
C ALA A 32 9.10 20.64 17.10
N LYS A 33 9.62 19.43 17.32
CA LYS A 33 11.05 19.12 17.11
C LYS A 33 11.41 19.14 15.64
N GLU A 34 10.55 18.53 14.83
CA GLU A 34 10.74 18.34 13.41
C GLU A 34 9.38 18.25 12.71
N ALA A 35 9.36 18.65 11.46
CA ALA A 35 8.20 18.43 10.59
C ALA A 35 8.67 17.90 9.24
N VAL A 36 8.06 16.80 8.80
CA VAL A 36 8.32 16.18 7.50
C VAL A 36 7.07 16.30 6.64
N PHE A 37 7.29 16.70 5.39
CA PHE A 37 6.23 16.94 4.41
C PHE A 37 6.44 16.00 3.23
N GLY A 38 5.36 15.36 2.77
CA GLY A 38 5.48 14.42 1.67
C GLY A 38 4.18 14.15 0.92
N LEU A 39 4.33 13.57 -0.25
CA LEU A 39 3.20 13.02 -1.00
C LEU A 39 2.90 11.63 -0.47
N GLY A 40 1.67 11.39 -0.05
CA GLY A 40 1.22 10.15 0.55
C GLY A 40 0.00 9.54 -0.13
N GLY A 41 -0.62 8.62 0.59
CA GLY A 41 -1.70 7.77 0.13
C GLY A 41 -1.22 6.32 -0.01
N ALA A 42 -1.85 5.39 0.73
CA ALA A 42 -1.36 4.02 0.86
C ALA A 42 -1.16 3.32 -0.51
N ALA A 43 -2.20 3.20 -1.34
CA ALA A 43 -2.03 2.64 -2.69
C ALA A 43 -0.99 3.40 -3.54
N ALA A 44 -0.85 4.73 -3.34
CA ALA A 44 0.13 5.52 -4.07
C ALA A 44 1.58 5.23 -3.62
N ASN A 45 1.78 4.90 -2.34
CA ASN A 45 3.07 4.45 -1.82
C ASN A 45 3.44 3.08 -2.40
N THR A 46 2.51 2.14 -2.41
CA THR A 46 2.67 0.82 -3.04
C THR A 46 3.04 0.95 -4.52
N ILE A 47 2.30 1.75 -5.29
CA ILE A 47 2.57 1.98 -6.71
C ILE A 47 3.93 2.65 -6.94
N THR A 48 4.38 3.50 -6.02
CA THR A 48 5.71 4.13 -6.12
C THR A 48 6.83 3.07 -6.09
N TRP A 49 6.76 2.10 -5.18
CA TRP A 49 7.69 0.98 -5.14
C TRP A 49 7.68 0.16 -6.44
N LEU A 50 6.48 -0.21 -6.91
CA LEU A 50 6.31 -1.04 -8.11
C LEU A 50 6.81 -0.34 -9.38
N ALA A 51 6.63 0.98 -9.49
CA ALA A 51 7.20 1.79 -10.56
C ALA A 51 8.73 1.76 -10.56
N HIS A 52 9.36 1.88 -9.38
CA HIS A 52 10.82 1.80 -9.25
C HIS A 52 11.36 0.37 -9.49
N PHE A 53 10.51 -0.65 -9.41
CA PHE A 53 10.83 -2.02 -9.80
C PHE A 53 10.66 -2.28 -11.30
N GLY A 54 10.34 -1.25 -12.09
CA GLY A 54 10.24 -1.34 -13.54
C GLY A 54 8.90 -1.88 -14.05
N LEU A 55 7.88 -2.04 -13.21
CA LEU A 55 6.56 -2.43 -13.66
C LEU A 55 5.85 -1.27 -14.36
N LYS A 56 5.04 -1.58 -15.38
CA LYS A 56 4.13 -0.61 -16.02
C LYS A 56 2.97 -0.32 -15.10
N THR A 57 3.05 0.79 -14.39
CA THR A 57 2.09 1.16 -13.34
C THR A 57 1.14 2.25 -13.79
N GLY A 58 -0.05 2.25 -13.20
CA GLY A 58 -1.03 3.32 -13.37
C GLY A 58 -1.72 3.65 -12.04
N TYR A 59 -2.46 4.75 -12.02
CA TYR A 59 -3.17 5.16 -10.84
C TYR A 59 -4.58 5.68 -11.14
N LEU A 60 -5.57 5.21 -10.39
CA LEU A 60 -6.93 5.69 -10.39
C LEU A 60 -7.22 6.38 -9.06
N GLY A 61 -7.51 7.67 -9.11
CA GLY A 61 -7.75 8.48 -7.93
C GLY A 61 -8.18 9.89 -8.28
N THR A 62 -8.25 10.77 -7.27
CA THR A 62 -8.70 12.15 -7.47
C THR A 62 -7.81 13.11 -6.72
N VAL A 63 -7.46 14.24 -7.35
CA VAL A 63 -6.71 15.35 -6.74
C VAL A 63 -7.43 16.67 -6.99
N GLY A 64 -7.11 17.67 -6.17
CA GLY A 64 -7.55 19.04 -6.39
C GLY A 64 -6.85 19.70 -7.59
N LYS A 65 -7.43 20.80 -8.06
CA LYS A 65 -6.79 21.74 -8.99
C LYS A 65 -5.89 22.73 -8.24
N ASP A 66 -5.05 22.20 -7.37
CA ASP A 66 -4.17 22.93 -6.45
C ASP A 66 -2.70 22.47 -6.59
N GLU A 67 -1.79 23.07 -5.81
CA GLU A 67 -0.36 22.75 -5.82
C GLU A 67 -0.07 21.32 -5.37
N ILE A 68 -0.85 20.79 -4.43
CA ILE A 68 -0.72 19.41 -3.95
C ILE A 68 -1.08 18.45 -5.10
N GLY A 69 -2.19 18.69 -5.81
CA GLY A 69 -2.58 17.91 -6.97
C GLY A 69 -1.54 17.99 -8.09
N ASN A 70 -1.00 19.19 -8.37
CA ASN A 70 0.08 19.36 -9.34
C ASN A 70 1.33 18.57 -8.96
N ALA A 71 1.70 18.59 -7.66
CA ALA A 71 2.86 17.84 -7.15
C ALA A 71 2.70 16.32 -7.33
N HIS A 72 1.52 15.75 -7.01
CA HIS A 72 1.22 14.34 -7.25
C HIS A 72 1.37 13.96 -8.73
N LEU A 73 0.77 14.73 -9.63
CA LEU A 73 0.84 14.47 -11.06
C LEU A 73 2.27 14.57 -11.59
N ALA A 74 3.03 15.59 -11.15
CA ALA A 74 4.42 15.77 -11.55
C ALA A 74 5.31 14.62 -11.03
N PHE A 75 5.12 14.19 -9.78
CA PHE A 75 5.85 13.08 -9.19
C PHE A 75 5.59 11.78 -9.95
N PHE A 76 4.32 11.43 -10.19
CA PHE A 76 3.97 10.21 -10.89
C PHE A 76 4.49 10.17 -12.33
N ARG A 77 4.37 11.30 -13.08
CA ARG A 77 4.96 11.38 -14.42
C ARG A 77 6.47 11.14 -14.42
N ARG A 78 7.17 11.71 -13.44
CA ARG A 78 8.64 11.56 -13.31
C ARG A 78 9.07 10.11 -13.10
N ILE A 79 8.28 9.30 -12.40
CA ILE A 79 8.57 7.89 -12.14
C ILE A 79 7.85 6.94 -13.10
N GLY A 80 7.25 7.45 -14.19
CA GLY A 80 6.64 6.63 -15.25
C GLY A 80 5.28 6.04 -14.93
N VAL A 81 4.57 6.51 -13.89
CA VAL A 81 3.20 6.06 -13.58
C VAL A 81 2.21 6.72 -14.56
N ASP A 82 1.37 5.92 -15.21
CA ASP A 82 0.25 6.42 -16.04
C ASP A 82 -0.78 7.12 -15.15
N ILE A 83 -0.95 8.40 -15.40
CA ILE A 83 -1.85 9.28 -14.63
C ILE A 83 -3.20 9.52 -15.31
N SER A 84 -3.48 8.86 -16.44
CA SER A 84 -4.72 9.09 -17.20
C SER A 84 -5.98 8.68 -16.46
N GLY A 85 -5.84 7.86 -15.39
CA GLY A 85 -6.90 7.52 -14.44
C GLY A 85 -7.10 8.52 -13.30
N ILE A 86 -6.28 9.59 -13.22
CA ILE A 86 -6.40 10.58 -12.13
C ILE A 86 -7.31 11.72 -12.56
N LYS A 87 -8.43 11.91 -11.83
CA LYS A 87 -9.36 13.02 -12.02
C LYS A 87 -8.91 14.25 -11.23
N ARG A 88 -9.12 15.44 -11.81
CA ARG A 88 -8.92 16.73 -11.13
C ARG A 88 -10.27 17.41 -10.84
N VAL A 89 -10.46 17.86 -9.61
CA VAL A 89 -11.68 18.54 -9.15
C VAL A 89 -11.38 19.90 -8.52
N ASP A 90 -12.41 20.74 -8.35
CA ASP A 90 -12.22 22.07 -7.74
C ASP A 90 -12.12 22.04 -6.21
N THR A 91 -12.41 20.89 -5.59
CA THR A 91 -12.18 20.68 -4.15
C THR A 91 -10.69 20.49 -3.86
N PRO A 92 -10.14 21.11 -2.78
CA PRO A 92 -8.74 20.94 -2.42
C PRO A 92 -8.32 19.46 -2.26
N SER A 93 -7.07 19.17 -2.55
CA SER A 93 -6.47 17.84 -2.37
C SER A 93 -6.55 17.36 -0.93
N GLY A 94 -6.49 16.05 -0.71
CA GLY A 94 -6.48 15.44 0.62
C GLY A 94 -5.21 15.77 1.40
N ILE A 95 -5.35 15.90 2.73
CA ILE A 95 -4.25 16.13 3.67
C ILE A 95 -4.37 15.15 4.82
N ALA A 96 -3.24 14.58 5.25
CA ALA A 96 -3.13 13.82 6.49
C ALA A 96 -2.07 14.44 7.40
N ILE A 97 -2.43 14.76 8.62
CA ILE A 97 -1.53 15.31 9.63
C ILE A 97 -1.34 14.26 10.70
N ALA A 98 -0.11 13.81 10.89
CA ALA A 98 0.28 12.88 11.94
C ALA A 98 1.13 13.62 12.98
N MET A 99 0.68 13.67 14.22
CA MET A 99 1.46 14.11 15.38
C MET A 99 2.03 12.86 16.06
N VAL A 100 3.34 12.83 16.30
CA VAL A 100 4.06 11.67 16.83
C VAL A 100 4.86 12.08 18.08
N HIS A 101 4.74 11.29 19.13
CA HIS A 101 5.54 11.38 20.35
C HIS A 101 5.86 9.97 20.86
N GLY A 102 7.14 9.55 20.75
CA GLY A 102 7.53 8.17 21.03
C GLY A 102 6.74 7.19 20.15
N ASP A 103 6.10 6.21 20.76
CA ASP A 103 5.27 5.22 20.07
C ASP A 103 3.82 5.69 19.84
N ASP A 104 3.43 6.83 20.44
CA ASP A 104 2.08 7.37 20.30
C ASP A 104 1.94 8.21 19.03
N LYS A 105 0.84 7.96 18.28
CA LYS A 105 0.50 8.66 17.04
C LYS A 105 -0.95 9.13 17.05
N ARG A 106 -1.16 10.40 16.70
CA ARG A 106 -2.50 10.99 16.51
C ARG A 106 -2.61 11.50 15.09
N ILE A 107 -3.67 11.12 14.38
CA ILE A 107 -3.84 11.45 12.97
C ILE A 107 -5.14 12.24 12.79
N VAL A 108 -5.04 13.34 12.03
CA VAL A 108 -6.18 14.10 11.51
C VAL A 108 -6.13 14.05 9.99
N LYS A 109 -7.25 13.70 9.36
CA LYS A 109 -7.36 13.62 7.90
C LYS A 109 -8.41 14.60 7.39
N TYR A 110 -8.03 15.38 6.37
CA TYR A 110 -8.96 16.10 5.51
C TYR A 110 -9.05 15.35 4.18
N PRO A 111 -10.17 14.68 3.89
CA PRO A 111 -10.26 13.86 2.68
C PRO A 111 -10.25 14.67 1.39
N GLY A 112 -10.83 15.88 1.38
CA GLY A 112 -10.81 16.76 0.22
C GLY A 112 -11.27 16.09 -1.06
N ALA A 113 -10.46 16.22 -2.12
CA ALA A 113 -10.70 15.63 -3.43
C ALA A 113 -10.90 14.09 -3.40
N ASN A 114 -10.37 13.40 -2.40
CA ASN A 114 -10.53 11.94 -2.25
C ASN A 114 -11.98 11.49 -2.01
N LEU A 115 -12.90 12.41 -1.70
CA LEU A 115 -14.34 12.11 -1.62
C LEU A 115 -14.99 11.88 -3.00
N PHE A 116 -14.37 12.35 -4.08
CA PHE A 116 -14.92 12.30 -5.44
C PHE A 116 -14.32 11.12 -6.22
N LYS A 117 -14.50 9.90 -5.74
CA LYS A 117 -14.01 8.69 -6.40
C LYS A 117 -15.02 8.19 -7.42
N GLU A 118 -14.74 8.43 -8.68
CA GLU A 118 -15.41 7.78 -9.80
C GLU A 118 -14.55 6.62 -10.30
N VAL A 119 -15.16 5.45 -10.44
CA VAL A 119 -14.47 4.29 -10.98
C VAL A 119 -14.53 4.36 -12.51
N ASN A 120 -13.36 4.48 -13.14
CA ASN A 120 -13.22 4.41 -14.60
C ASN A 120 -12.91 2.96 -15.00
N PHE A 121 -13.91 2.19 -15.36
CA PHE A 121 -13.77 0.78 -15.71
C PHE A 121 -12.98 0.57 -17.02
N ASP A 122 -13.08 1.48 -17.98
CA ASP A 122 -12.31 1.42 -19.22
C ASP A 122 -10.80 1.57 -18.90
N TYR A 123 -10.46 2.41 -17.94
CA TYR A 123 -9.09 2.53 -17.47
C TYR A 123 -8.62 1.28 -16.74
N LEU A 124 -9.44 0.74 -15.84
CA LEU A 124 -9.13 -0.47 -15.07
C LEU A 124 -8.98 -1.70 -15.97
N SER A 125 -9.70 -1.79 -17.09
CA SER A 125 -9.60 -2.91 -18.03
C SER A 125 -8.20 -3.10 -18.65
N ARG A 126 -7.33 -2.09 -18.52
CA ARG A 126 -5.94 -2.13 -18.98
C ARG A 126 -5.02 -2.89 -18.01
N ALA A 127 -5.46 -3.15 -16.77
CA ALA A 127 -4.64 -3.75 -15.75
C ALA A 127 -4.50 -5.28 -15.91
N ARG A 128 -3.36 -5.83 -15.51
CA ARG A 128 -3.22 -7.25 -15.15
C ARG A 128 -3.61 -7.50 -13.70
N HIS A 129 -3.34 -6.50 -12.84
CA HIS A 129 -3.63 -6.52 -11.42
C HIS A 129 -4.14 -5.16 -10.94
N VAL A 130 -5.10 -5.13 -10.03
CA VAL A 130 -5.58 -3.91 -9.37
C VAL A 130 -5.32 -4.00 -7.88
N HIS A 131 -4.60 -3.02 -7.35
CA HIS A 131 -4.38 -2.87 -5.91
C HIS A 131 -5.26 -1.78 -5.33
N LEU A 132 -6.02 -2.10 -4.29
CA LEU A 132 -6.89 -1.17 -3.58
C LEU A 132 -6.37 -0.95 -2.15
N SER A 133 -6.27 0.31 -1.72
CA SER A 133 -6.10 0.67 -0.30
C SER A 133 -6.77 2.00 0.00
N SER A 134 -7.32 2.13 1.21
CA SER A 134 -7.98 3.35 1.70
C SER A 134 -9.18 3.78 0.82
N ASN A 135 -10.03 2.84 0.46
CA ASN A 135 -11.23 3.09 -0.33
C ASN A 135 -12.52 2.90 0.47
N PRO A 136 -13.61 3.64 0.15
CA PRO A 136 -14.95 3.34 0.65
C PRO A 136 -15.42 1.97 0.17
N GLU A 137 -16.24 1.28 0.98
CA GLU A 137 -16.82 -0.03 0.67
C GLU A 137 -17.42 -0.13 -0.74
N LYS A 138 -18.23 0.86 -1.14
CA LYS A 138 -18.84 0.91 -2.47
C LYS A 138 -17.82 0.90 -3.61
N THR A 139 -16.68 1.58 -3.44
CA THR A 139 -15.61 1.59 -4.43
C THR A 139 -14.92 0.22 -4.47
N ILE A 140 -14.63 -0.37 -3.30
CA ILE A 140 -14.05 -1.70 -3.20
C ILE A 140 -14.93 -2.71 -3.91
N GLU A 141 -16.22 -2.74 -3.59
CA GLU A 141 -17.20 -3.65 -4.20
C GLU A 141 -17.26 -3.51 -5.72
N ALA A 142 -17.41 -2.28 -6.22
CA ALA A 142 -17.50 -2.02 -7.67
C ALA A 142 -16.26 -2.47 -8.42
N VAL A 143 -15.06 -2.16 -7.89
CA VAL A 143 -13.78 -2.51 -8.53
C VAL A 143 -13.52 -4.01 -8.46
N VAL A 144 -13.74 -4.65 -7.31
CA VAL A 144 -13.47 -6.08 -7.11
C VAL A 144 -14.39 -6.93 -8.00
N ARG A 145 -15.70 -6.60 -8.07
CA ARG A 145 -16.64 -7.31 -8.97
C ARG A 145 -16.23 -7.15 -10.43
N PHE A 146 -15.97 -5.92 -10.87
CA PHE A 146 -15.53 -5.67 -12.24
C PHE A 146 -14.24 -6.43 -12.58
N ALA A 147 -13.24 -6.40 -11.69
CA ALA A 147 -11.98 -7.10 -11.89
C ALA A 147 -12.17 -8.62 -11.99
N SER A 148 -13.00 -9.20 -11.10
CA SER A 148 -13.35 -10.61 -11.11
C SER A 148 -14.01 -11.03 -12.43
N ASP A 149 -15.01 -10.27 -12.90
CA ASP A 149 -15.73 -10.54 -14.15
C ASP A 149 -14.82 -10.38 -15.38
N SER A 150 -13.79 -9.55 -15.28
CA SER A 150 -12.83 -9.26 -16.35
C SER A 150 -11.57 -10.14 -16.32
N GLY A 151 -11.45 -11.05 -15.34
CA GLY A 151 -10.25 -11.89 -15.16
C GLY A 151 -9.01 -11.10 -14.75
N ILE A 152 -9.19 -9.96 -14.09
CA ILE A 152 -8.12 -9.11 -13.54
C ILE A 152 -7.92 -9.50 -12.08
N SER A 153 -6.69 -9.80 -11.67
CA SER A 153 -6.41 -10.14 -10.28
C SER A 153 -6.47 -8.90 -9.37
N THR A 154 -6.79 -9.11 -8.09
CA THR A 154 -6.97 -8.03 -7.13
C THR A 154 -6.20 -8.25 -5.84
N SER A 155 -5.63 -7.17 -5.29
CA SER A 155 -5.19 -7.10 -3.90
C SER A 155 -5.89 -5.95 -3.17
N LEU A 156 -6.25 -6.18 -1.93
CA LEU A 156 -6.92 -5.22 -1.07
C LEU A 156 -6.21 -5.16 0.28
N ASP A 157 -5.65 -3.99 0.58
CA ASP A 157 -5.35 -3.59 1.95
C ASP A 157 -6.60 -2.88 2.49
N ILE A 158 -7.30 -3.54 3.39
CA ILE A 158 -8.65 -3.13 3.78
C ILE A 158 -8.64 -1.90 4.70
N GLY A 159 -7.63 -1.76 5.57
CA GLY A 159 -7.62 -0.75 6.63
C GLY A 159 -8.87 -0.87 7.52
N GLU A 160 -9.57 0.26 7.70
CA GLU A 160 -10.77 0.31 8.54
C GLU A 160 -12.09 0.14 7.76
N ALA A 161 -12.03 -0.10 6.45
CA ALA A 161 -13.24 -0.21 5.65
C ALA A 161 -14.03 -1.49 6.01
N PRO A 162 -15.36 -1.42 6.11
CA PRO A 162 -16.17 -2.62 6.20
C PRO A 162 -16.00 -3.45 4.91
N LEU A 163 -16.01 -4.75 5.04
CA LEU A 163 -15.92 -5.70 3.92
C LEU A 163 -16.94 -6.80 4.11
N SER A 164 -17.87 -6.93 3.15
CA SER A 164 -18.82 -8.02 3.16
C SER A 164 -18.14 -9.37 2.92
N ARG A 165 -18.70 -10.45 3.47
CA ARG A 165 -18.17 -11.81 3.27
C ARG A 165 -18.13 -12.22 1.80
N GLU A 166 -19.06 -11.73 1.00
CA GLU A 166 -19.10 -11.99 -0.43
C GLU A 166 -17.90 -11.38 -1.14
N ILE A 167 -17.63 -10.07 -0.92
CA ILE A 167 -16.50 -9.38 -1.53
C ILE A 167 -15.18 -9.95 -1.02
N GLU A 168 -15.09 -10.29 0.27
CA GLU A 168 -13.93 -10.98 0.85
C GLU A 168 -13.59 -12.27 0.08
N GLY A 169 -14.59 -13.08 -0.28
CA GLY A 169 -14.38 -14.34 -1.03
C GLY A 169 -14.04 -14.13 -2.52
N ILE A 170 -14.25 -12.94 -3.07
CA ILE A 170 -13.92 -12.62 -4.46
C ILE A 170 -12.48 -12.09 -4.58
N VAL A 171 -12.01 -11.29 -3.60
CA VAL A 171 -10.66 -10.72 -3.59
C VAL A 171 -9.61 -11.81 -3.68
N ASP A 172 -8.61 -11.64 -4.56
CA ASP A 172 -7.56 -12.65 -4.72
C ASP A 172 -6.53 -12.61 -3.58
N TYR A 173 -6.16 -11.41 -3.11
CA TYR A 173 -5.19 -11.21 -2.02
C TYR A 173 -5.72 -10.17 -1.05
N LEU A 174 -6.00 -10.58 0.18
CA LEU A 174 -6.51 -9.70 1.24
C LEU A 174 -5.44 -9.49 2.30
N THR A 175 -5.02 -8.25 2.50
CA THR A 175 -4.09 -7.85 3.56
C THR A 175 -4.87 -7.16 4.67
N MET A 176 -4.56 -7.52 5.91
CA MET A 176 -5.00 -6.88 7.16
C MET A 176 -3.83 -6.83 8.12
N ASN A 177 -3.80 -5.85 9.00
CA ASN A 177 -2.95 -5.96 10.17
C ASN A 177 -3.62 -6.79 11.27
N GLU A 178 -2.83 -7.19 12.25
CA GLU A 178 -3.26 -8.02 13.39
C GLU A 178 -4.47 -7.45 14.13
N ASP A 179 -4.49 -6.12 14.35
CA ASP A 179 -5.56 -5.46 15.09
C ASP A 179 -6.85 -5.36 14.26
N GLU A 180 -6.73 -5.10 12.96
CA GLU A 180 -7.86 -5.12 12.02
C GLU A 180 -8.48 -6.51 11.95
N TYR A 181 -7.62 -7.54 11.85
CA TYR A 181 -8.08 -8.91 11.79
C TYR A 181 -8.78 -9.35 13.07
N LYS A 182 -8.17 -9.09 14.24
CA LYS A 182 -8.78 -9.39 15.55
C LYS A 182 -10.09 -8.64 15.77
N ARG A 183 -10.17 -7.36 15.34
CA ARG A 183 -11.39 -6.57 15.43
C ARG A 183 -12.52 -7.17 14.60
N LYS A 184 -12.22 -7.71 13.42
CA LYS A 184 -13.20 -8.31 12.52
C LYS A 184 -13.61 -9.72 12.93
N PHE A 185 -12.67 -10.57 13.36
CA PHE A 185 -12.88 -11.99 13.55
C PHE A 185 -12.78 -12.47 15.03
N GLY A 186 -12.33 -11.62 15.93
CA GLY A 186 -12.20 -11.92 17.37
C GLY A 186 -10.93 -12.68 17.76
N SER A 187 -10.20 -13.26 16.80
CA SER A 187 -8.96 -14.01 17.04
C SER A 187 -8.06 -13.95 15.80
N LEU A 188 -6.82 -14.48 15.90
CA LEU A 188 -5.88 -14.59 14.77
C LEU A 188 -5.99 -15.93 14.02
N ASP A 189 -7.11 -16.61 14.09
CA ASP A 189 -7.33 -17.86 13.35
C ASP A 189 -7.59 -17.56 11.86
N PRO A 190 -6.64 -17.88 10.93
CA PRO A 190 -6.79 -17.57 9.50
C PRO A 190 -7.96 -18.31 8.83
N SER A 191 -8.49 -19.35 9.45
CA SER A 191 -9.63 -20.12 8.92
C SER A 191 -10.96 -19.35 8.97
N LEU A 192 -11.03 -18.29 9.78
CA LEU A 192 -12.23 -17.46 9.91
C LEU A 192 -12.49 -16.56 8.69
N SER A 193 -11.46 -16.26 7.91
CA SER A 193 -11.59 -15.51 6.66
C SER A 193 -11.91 -16.45 5.50
N ASN A 194 -12.75 -16.01 4.56
CA ASN A 194 -13.02 -16.71 3.31
C ASN A 194 -12.26 -16.11 2.10
N ALA A 195 -11.32 -15.17 2.33
CA ALA A 195 -10.45 -14.65 1.27
C ALA A 195 -9.67 -15.78 0.58
N LYS A 196 -9.44 -15.67 -0.72
CA LYS A 196 -8.67 -16.70 -1.49
C LYS A 196 -7.24 -16.82 -0.97
N ASN A 197 -6.54 -15.72 -0.86
CA ASN A 197 -5.24 -15.63 -0.19
C ASN A 197 -5.35 -14.56 0.90
N LEU A 198 -4.94 -14.91 2.12
CA LEU A 198 -5.01 -14.02 3.28
C LEU A 198 -3.60 -13.71 3.77
N ILE A 199 -3.37 -12.45 4.08
CA ILE A 199 -2.13 -11.96 4.67
C ILE A 199 -2.48 -11.17 5.92
N ILE A 200 -1.93 -11.54 7.08
CA ILE A 200 -2.08 -10.82 8.34
C ILE A 200 -0.71 -10.35 8.79
N THR A 201 -0.46 -9.04 8.75
CA THR A 201 0.81 -8.47 9.25
C THR A 201 0.79 -8.34 10.78
N LEU A 202 1.88 -8.76 11.45
CA LEU A 202 1.97 -8.93 12.91
C LEU A 202 2.85 -7.84 13.56
N ASN A 203 2.54 -6.57 13.37
CA ASN A 203 3.15 -5.41 14.07
C ASN A 203 4.66 -5.55 14.36
N GLY A 204 5.47 -5.87 13.34
CA GLY A 204 6.92 -6.11 13.47
C GLY A 204 7.31 -7.56 13.75
N GLY A 205 6.39 -8.42 14.18
CA GLY A 205 6.62 -9.87 14.37
C GLY A 205 6.74 -10.65 13.07
N GLY A 206 6.30 -10.08 11.95
CA GLY A 206 6.27 -10.76 10.67
C GLY A 206 4.90 -10.74 10.01
N ALA A 207 4.51 -11.85 9.37
CA ALA A 207 3.17 -12.03 8.81
C ALA A 207 2.71 -13.48 8.94
N LEU A 208 1.41 -13.67 9.16
CA LEU A 208 0.74 -14.94 9.02
C LEU A 208 0.02 -14.95 7.68
N ILE A 209 0.32 -15.93 6.84
CA ILE A 209 -0.29 -16.05 5.52
C ILE A 209 -1.09 -17.36 5.40
N ARG A 210 -2.16 -17.32 4.61
CA ARG A 210 -2.90 -18.50 4.17
C ARG A 210 -3.11 -18.39 2.67
N ASP A 211 -2.59 -19.36 1.93
CA ASP A 211 -2.77 -19.43 0.48
C ASP A 211 -4.16 -19.97 0.09
N ARG A 212 -4.46 -19.94 -1.22
CA ARG A 212 -5.72 -20.43 -1.77
C ARG A 212 -5.99 -21.92 -1.56
N ASP A 213 -4.93 -22.71 -1.33
CA ASP A 213 -5.02 -24.14 -1.09
C ASP A 213 -5.20 -24.46 0.40
N GLY A 214 -5.23 -23.42 1.25
CA GLY A 214 -5.42 -23.51 2.69
C GLY A 214 -4.15 -23.72 3.49
N ASN A 215 -2.96 -23.70 2.86
CA ASN A 215 -1.70 -23.80 3.56
C ASN A 215 -1.44 -22.52 4.37
N VAL A 216 -1.12 -22.69 5.64
CA VAL A 216 -0.82 -21.59 6.57
C VAL A 216 0.67 -21.57 6.86
N GLU A 217 1.32 -20.43 6.72
CA GLU A 217 2.74 -20.23 7.02
C GLU A 217 2.94 -18.92 7.78
N GLU A 218 3.85 -18.94 8.77
CA GLU A 218 4.31 -17.75 9.46
C GLU A 218 5.62 -17.26 8.82
N ILE A 219 5.61 -16.02 8.34
CA ILE A 219 6.77 -15.34 7.77
C ILE A 219 7.40 -14.50 8.88
N ARG A 220 8.62 -14.85 9.28
CA ARG A 220 9.33 -14.14 10.34
C ARG A 220 9.66 -12.70 9.94
N GLY A 221 9.42 -11.77 10.86
CA GLY A 221 9.83 -10.37 10.74
C GLY A 221 11.36 -10.21 10.75
N LEU A 222 11.82 -9.12 10.16
CA LEU A 222 13.21 -8.70 10.23
C LEU A 222 13.38 -7.67 11.34
N SER A 223 14.39 -7.87 12.20
CA SER A 223 14.68 -6.91 13.28
C SER A 223 15.27 -5.62 12.69
N ALA A 224 14.65 -4.49 12.97
CA ALA A 224 15.08 -3.17 12.53
C ALA A 224 15.05 -2.18 13.70
N GLU A 225 15.91 -1.17 13.64
CA GLU A 225 15.73 0.05 14.41
C GLU A 225 14.62 0.88 13.73
N VAL A 226 13.46 0.97 14.38
CA VAL A 226 12.29 1.67 13.82
C VAL A 226 12.43 3.16 14.05
N VAL A 227 12.51 3.91 12.95
CA VAL A 227 12.51 5.38 12.94
C VAL A 227 11.10 5.93 12.70
N ASP A 228 10.39 5.37 11.70
CA ASP A 228 9.01 5.72 11.38
C ASP A 228 8.33 4.53 10.70
N SER A 229 7.17 4.11 11.23
CA SER A 229 6.41 2.98 10.68
C SER A 229 5.51 3.36 9.48
N THR A 230 5.48 4.64 9.09
CA THR A 230 4.64 5.13 8.01
C THR A 230 5.03 4.48 6.67
N GLY A 231 4.07 3.85 6.01
CA GLY A 231 4.28 3.19 4.72
C GLY A 231 4.84 1.77 4.78
N ALA A 232 5.05 1.20 5.99
CA ALA A 232 5.53 -0.18 6.12
C ALA A 232 4.55 -1.20 5.51
N GLY A 233 3.24 -1.06 5.76
CA GLY A 233 2.20 -1.88 5.13
C GLY A 233 2.17 -1.71 3.61
N ASP A 234 2.25 -0.46 3.15
CA ASP A 234 2.24 -0.14 1.72
C ASP A 234 3.43 -0.75 0.97
N SER A 235 4.61 -0.71 1.58
CA SER A 235 5.82 -1.34 1.03
C SER A 235 5.73 -2.86 1.09
N PHE A 236 5.17 -3.43 2.16
CA PHE A 236 4.91 -4.86 2.25
C PHE A 236 3.98 -5.32 1.12
N ASP A 237 2.88 -4.61 0.87
CA ASP A 237 1.97 -4.91 -0.24
C ASP A 237 2.66 -4.81 -1.60
N ALA A 238 3.58 -3.86 -1.78
CA ALA A 238 4.39 -3.79 -3.00
C ALA A 238 5.21 -5.06 -3.23
N GLY A 239 5.80 -5.62 -2.17
CA GLY A 239 6.53 -6.89 -2.25
C GLY A 239 5.63 -8.08 -2.61
N ILE A 240 4.43 -8.15 -2.00
CA ILE A 240 3.40 -9.14 -2.36
C ILE A 240 3.07 -9.04 -3.85
N ILE A 241 2.68 -7.84 -4.33
CA ILE A 241 2.25 -7.62 -5.70
C ILE A 241 3.37 -7.93 -6.70
N TYR A 242 4.59 -7.47 -6.41
CA TYR A 242 5.73 -7.76 -7.27
C TYR A 242 5.99 -9.26 -7.40
N GLY A 243 5.99 -9.99 -6.28
CA GLY A 243 6.22 -11.43 -6.28
C GLY A 243 5.15 -12.19 -7.06
N ILE A 244 3.86 -11.94 -6.80
CA ILE A 244 2.76 -12.63 -7.49
C ILE A 244 2.73 -12.34 -9.00
N LEU A 245 3.05 -11.09 -9.41
CA LEU A 245 3.12 -10.75 -10.84
C LEU A 245 4.28 -11.43 -11.56
N ASN A 246 5.33 -11.83 -10.83
CA ASN A 246 6.46 -12.62 -11.31
C ASN A 246 6.27 -14.13 -11.09
N GLY A 247 5.10 -14.58 -10.63
CA GLY A 247 4.77 -16.00 -10.47
C GLY A 247 5.39 -16.66 -9.23
N TRP A 248 5.80 -15.88 -8.23
CA TRP A 248 6.34 -16.39 -6.97
C TRP A 248 5.24 -16.99 -6.08
N SER A 249 5.64 -17.83 -5.15
CA SER A 249 4.76 -18.29 -4.08
C SER A 249 4.30 -17.11 -3.22
N LEU A 250 3.14 -17.25 -2.54
CA LEU A 250 2.70 -16.25 -1.57
C LEU A 250 3.73 -16.04 -0.46
N ALA A 251 4.37 -17.11 -0.01
CA ALA A 251 5.42 -17.08 1.00
C ALA A 251 6.65 -16.26 0.57
N ASP A 252 7.15 -16.47 -0.65
CA ASP A 252 8.30 -15.71 -1.16
C ASP A 252 7.93 -14.25 -1.41
N SER A 253 6.71 -14.00 -1.89
CA SER A 253 6.17 -12.64 -2.05
C SER A 253 6.09 -11.92 -0.69
N ALA A 254 5.64 -12.61 0.37
CA ALA A 254 5.57 -12.08 1.72
C ALA A 254 6.97 -11.83 2.32
N ARG A 255 7.96 -12.69 2.03
CA ARG A 255 9.36 -12.45 2.42
C ARG A 255 9.93 -11.20 1.77
N LEU A 256 9.62 -10.96 0.48
CA LEU A 256 9.98 -9.70 -0.17
C LEU A 256 9.26 -8.52 0.49
N GLY A 257 7.96 -8.64 0.78
CA GLY A 257 7.20 -7.64 1.53
C GLY A 257 7.85 -7.29 2.86
N MET A 258 8.30 -8.30 3.64
CA MET A 258 9.03 -8.09 4.89
C MET A 258 10.33 -7.30 4.69
N LEU A 259 11.07 -7.59 3.62
CA LEU A 259 12.29 -6.85 3.31
C LEU A 259 12.00 -5.38 2.97
N LEU A 260 10.95 -5.10 2.20
CA LEU A 260 10.58 -3.72 1.86
C LEU A 260 10.09 -2.96 3.10
N ALA A 261 9.29 -3.60 3.94
CA ALA A 261 8.86 -3.02 5.22
C ALA A 261 10.06 -2.73 6.14
N TYR A 262 11.02 -3.68 6.24
CA TYR A 262 12.28 -3.49 6.96
C TYR A 262 13.07 -2.27 6.47
N LEU A 263 13.17 -2.05 5.16
CA LEU A 263 13.84 -0.88 4.59
C LEU A 263 13.07 0.42 4.91
N THR A 264 11.73 0.35 4.85
CA THR A 264 10.87 1.51 5.03
C THR A 264 10.91 2.04 6.45
N VAL A 265 10.83 1.19 7.47
CA VAL A 265 10.74 1.63 8.88
C VAL A 265 12.02 2.30 9.39
N GLN A 266 13.13 2.20 8.69
CA GLN A 266 14.42 2.81 9.05
C GLN A 266 14.56 4.26 8.57
N LYS A 267 13.55 4.82 7.89
CA LYS A 267 13.57 6.19 7.35
C LYS A 267 12.25 6.90 7.67
N VAL A 268 12.32 8.22 7.83
CA VAL A 268 11.12 9.04 8.02
C VAL A 268 10.38 9.21 6.69
N GLY A 269 9.07 8.93 6.68
CA GLY A 269 8.17 9.10 5.53
C GLY A 269 8.10 7.88 4.59
N ALA A 270 6.90 7.59 4.13
CA ALA A 270 6.54 6.35 3.43
C ALA A 270 7.31 6.05 2.12
N ARG A 271 7.88 7.06 1.48
CA ARG A 271 8.59 6.92 0.19
C ARG A 271 10.09 7.15 0.28
N SER A 272 10.62 7.50 1.44
CA SER A 272 12.04 7.84 1.63
C SER A 272 12.98 6.64 1.47
N ALA A 273 12.45 5.43 1.63
CA ALA A 273 13.21 4.19 1.49
C ALA A 273 13.16 3.58 0.08
N VAL A 274 12.34 4.14 -0.81
CA VAL A 274 12.13 3.57 -2.15
C VAL A 274 13.44 3.57 -2.94
N VAL A 275 13.81 2.40 -3.42
CA VAL A 275 15.02 2.15 -4.22
C VAL A 275 14.69 1.19 -5.38
N PRO A 276 15.52 1.15 -6.44
CA PRO A 276 15.37 0.17 -7.52
C PRO A 276 15.46 -1.27 -7.02
N ILE A 277 14.88 -2.20 -7.77
CA ILE A 277 14.86 -3.62 -7.41
C ILE A 277 16.26 -4.22 -7.20
N ASP A 278 17.26 -3.78 -7.96
CA ASP A 278 18.64 -4.26 -7.84
C ASP A 278 19.25 -3.94 -6.46
N GLU A 279 18.87 -2.82 -5.85
CA GLU A 279 19.30 -2.48 -4.49
C GLU A 279 18.61 -3.36 -3.45
N VAL A 280 17.34 -3.67 -3.67
CA VAL A 280 16.59 -4.61 -2.81
C VAL A 280 17.21 -6.01 -2.91
N MET A 281 17.58 -6.47 -4.13
CA MET A 281 18.26 -7.76 -4.33
C MET A 281 19.57 -7.84 -3.57
N ARG A 282 20.42 -6.81 -3.67
CA ARG A 282 21.67 -6.74 -2.91
C ARG A 282 21.42 -6.81 -1.39
N LYS A 283 20.38 -6.12 -0.91
CA LYS A 283 20.03 -6.16 0.51
C LYS A 283 19.53 -7.52 0.96
N ALA A 284 18.77 -8.21 0.12
CA ALA A 284 18.35 -9.59 0.37
C ALA A 284 19.55 -10.54 0.51
N GLU A 285 20.57 -10.39 -0.36
CA GLU A 285 21.82 -11.16 -0.30
C GLU A 285 22.60 -10.88 0.98
N GLU A 286 22.77 -9.61 1.36
CA GLU A 286 23.41 -9.21 2.63
C GLU A 286 22.74 -9.86 3.85
N LEU A 287 21.42 -9.90 3.86
CA LEU A 287 20.60 -10.51 4.91
C LEU A 287 20.45 -12.04 4.75
N ARG A 288 21.09 -12.64 3.75
CA ARG A 288 21.02 -14.07 3.42
C ARG A 288 19.59 -14.58 3.21
N MET A 289 18.73 -13.74 2.70
CA MET A 289 17.38 -14.11 2.34
C MET A 289 17.37 -14.88 1.01
N LYS A 290 16.63 -15.98 0.97
CA LYS A 290 16.44 -16.74 -0.26
C LYS A 290 15.16 -16.26 -0.92
N LEU A 291 15.30 -15.47 -1.98
CA LEU A 291 14.21 -14.97 -2.81
C LEU A 291 14.45 -15.37 -4.28
N PRO A 292 13.42 -15.71 -5.06
CA PRO A 292 13.55 -16.26 -6.42
C PRO A 292 13.79 -15.16 -7.47
N PHE A 293 14.69 -14.21 -7.21
CA PHE A 293 15.00 -13.11 -8.14
C PHE A 293 15.56 -13.58 -9.50
N LYS A 294 16.17 -14.79 -9.56
CA LYS A 294 16.77 -15.32 -10.80
C LYS A 294 15.71 -15.62 -11.88
N ASP A 295 14.45 -15.78 -11.48
CA ASP A 295 13.33 -16.07 -12.37
C ASP A 295 12.63 -14.80 -12.86
N VAL A 296 13.08 -13.63 -12.44
CA VAL A 296 12.56 -12.34 -12.88
C VAL A 296 13.02 -12.12 -14.32
N LYS A 297 12.11 -12.25 -15.28
CA LYS A 297 12.36 -11.83 -16.65
C LYS A 297 12.72 -10.36 -16.64
N ALA A 298 13.94 -10.04 -17.08
CA ALA A 298 14.32 -8.65 -17.33
C ALA A 298 13.24 -8.04 -18.24
N HIS A 299 12.39 -7.21 -17.68
CA HIS A 299 11.50 -6.38 -18.49
C HIS A 299 12.42 -5.39 -19.17
N ASN A 300 12.74 -5.67 -20.46
CA ASN A 300 13.64 -4.91 -21.27
C ASN A 300 13.37 -3.41 -21.15
N VAL A 301 14.46 -2.71 -20.84
CA VAL A 301 14.62 -1.25 -20.93
C VAL A 301 14.20 -0.73 -22.31
#